data_b4e245581d61b155e49d2d6eab9fed74
#
_entry.id   b4e245581d61b155e49d2d6eab9fed74
#
_cell.length_a   1.000
_cell.length_b   1.000
_cell.length_c   1.000
_cell.angle_alpha   90.00
_cell.angle_beta   90.00
_cell.angle_gamma   90.00
#
_symmetry.space_group_name_H-M   'P 1'
#
loop_
_entity.id
_entity.type
_entity.pdbx_description
1 polymer ?
#
loop_
_entity_poly.entity_id
_entity_poly.type
_entity_poly.pdbx_seq_one_letter_code
_entity_poly.pdbx_strand_id
1 'polypeptide(L)'
;RDYTLQTLISKASNPTVRRTVGEYLDSYIDRLLAEKRVGNAKTFQELRTLLSRFCKSLDFYFVDMDAHWLQQLTQWMRSAGYSDNSIGIRFRSLRALYNRAIEENVARRSNYPFDTFKVSQFREETAKRALTKEQIRELVELDVRRLTKYPKPFLVMSKDLFMFSYLSCGINLTDILHIRY
;
A
#
# COMPACT_ATOMS: atom_id res chain seq x y z
N ARG A 1 14.75 26.88 -25.19
CA ARG A 1 13.48 26.15 -24.91
C ARG A 1 12.34 27.10 -25.24
N ASP A 2 11.74 26.89 -26.41
CA ASP A 2 10.66 27.73 -26.91
C ASP A 2 9.37 27.38 -26.17
N TYR A 3 8.92 28.29 -25.31
CA TYR A 3 7.61 28.17 -24.68
C TYR A 3 6.57 28.73 -25.64
N THR A 4 5.65 27.89 -26.13
CA THR A 4 4.50 28.36 -26.88
C THR A 4 3.54 29.12 -25.96
N LEU A 5 2.82 30.11 -26.47
CA LEU A 5 1.81 30.90 -25.74
C LEU A 5 0.79 30.00 -25.02
N GLN A 6 0.40 28.87 -25.66
CA GLN A 6 -0.48 27.87 -25.06
C GLN A 6 0.11 27.19 -23.83
N THR A 7 1.44 26.90 -23.83
CA THR A 7 2.13 26.35 -22.64
C THR A 7 2.25 27.35 -21.51
N LEU A 8 2.35 28.65 -21.79
CA LEU A 8 2.33 29.70 -20.79
C LEU A 8 0.93 29.90 -20.20
N ILE A 9 -0.09 29.90 -21.05
CA ILE A 9 -1.49 30.00 -20.62
C ILE A 9 -1.88 28.80 -19.75
N SER A 10 -1.53 27.56 -20.15
CA SER A 10 -1.83 26.37 -19.34
C SER A 10 -1.10 26.34 -18.01
N LYS A 11 0.12 26.91 -17.92
CA LYS A 11 0.86 27.08 -16.66
C LYS A 11 0.27 28.17 -15.77
N ALA A 12 -0.30 29.24 -16.36
CA ALA A 12 -0.95 30.32 -15.62
C ALA A 12 -2.35 29.95 -15.14
N SER A 13 -3.07 29.12 -15.91
CA SER A 13 -4.43 28.69 -15.58
C SER A 13 -4.50 27.53 -14.59
N ASN A 14 -3.38 26.81 -14.34
CA ASN A 14 -3.31 25.74 -13.34
C ASN A 14 -2.12 25.96 -12.38
N PRO A 15 -2.24 26.89 -11.42
CA PRO A 15 -1.19 27.11 -10.44
C PRO A 15 -1.02 25.84 -9.59
N THR A 16 0.24 25.37 -9.46
CA THR A 16 0.57 24.29 -8.56
C THR A 16 0.28 24.72 -7.13
N VAL A 17 -0.61 24.00 -6.45
CA VAL A 17 -0.90 24.25 -5.03
C VAL A 17 0.33 23.85 -4.22
N ARG A 18 0.99 24.81 -3.59
CA ARG A 18 2.17 24.52 -2.75
C ARG A 18 1.71 23.86 -1.45
N ARG A 19 1.89 22.56 -1.36
CA ARG A 19 1.72 21.78 -0.13
C ARG A 19 2.96 20.91 0.06
N THR A 20 3.40 20.76 1.30
CA THR A 20 4.44 19.81 1.64
C THR A 20 3.93 18.38 1.50
N VAL A 21 4.83 17.41 1.41
CA VAL A 21 4.47 15.98 1.35
C VAL A 21 3.73 15.58 2.62
N GLY A 22 4.13 16.10 3.78
CA GLY A 22 3.44 15.84 5.06
C GLY A 22 2.02 16.34 5.08
N GLU A 23 1.80 17.64 4.76
CA GLU A 23 0.46 18.25 4.72
C GLU A 23 -0.47 17.52 3.74
N TYR A 24 0.06 17.18 2.57
CA TYR A 24 -0.72 16.47 1.55
C TYR A 24 -1.10 15.06 2.01
N LEU A 25 -0.14 14.33 2.57
CA LEU A 25 -0.35 12.97 3.06
C LEU A 25 -1.35 12.94 4.22
N ASP A 26 -1.27 13.88 5.16
CA ASP A 26 -2.21 13.99 6.28
C ASP A 26 -3.62 14.27 5.77
N SER A 27 -3.79 15.27 4.88
CA SER A 27 -5.09 15.55 4.29
C SER A 27 -5.68 14.39 3.47
N TYR A 28 -4.81 13.60 2.83
CA TYR A 28 -5.23 12.41 2.09
C TYR A 28 -5.70 11.28 3.01
N ILE A 29 -5.01 11.07 4.13
CA ILE A 29 -5.42 10.10 5.16
C ILE A 29 -6.77 10.50 5.75
N ASP A 30 -6.97 11.76 6.12
CA ASP A 30 -8.22 12.25 6.69
C ASP A 30 -9.40 12.06 5.72
N ARG A 31 -9.19 12.32 4.44
CA ARG A 31 -10.20 12.07 3.38
C ARG A 31 -10.56 10.59 3.29
N LEU A 32 -9.58 9.69 3.31
CA LEU A 32 -9.83 8.24 3.29
C LEU A 32 -10.61 7.77 4.51
N LEU A 33 -10.36 8.34 5.69
CA LEU A 33 -11.10 8.05 6.92
C LEU A 33 -12.55 8.56 6.82
N ALA A 34 -12.75 9.77 6.30
CA ALA A 34 -14.08 10.33 6.06
C ALA A 34 -14.90 9.47 5.06
N GLU A 35 -14.25 8.92 4.05
CA GLU A 35 -14.82 7.97 3.08
C GLU A 35 -14.99 6.54 3.64
N LYS A 36 -14.72 6.30 4.92
CA LYS A 36 -14.74 4.98 5.58
C LYS A 36 -13.80 3.94 4.94
N ARG A 37 -12.79 4.37 4.21
CA ARG A 37 -11.75 3.53 3.58
C ARG A 37 -10.60 3.25 4.54
N VAL A 38 -10.92 2.69 5.70
CA VAL A 38 -10.00 2.51 6.84
C VAL A 38 -8.75 1.70 6.47
N GLY A 39 -8.89 0.63 5.67
CA GLY A 39 -7.75 -0.19 5.22
C GLY A 39 -6.74 0.61 4.40
N ASN A 40 -7.23 1.45 3.48
CA ASN A 40 -6.37 2.33 2.68
C ASN A 40 -5.74 3.42 3.57
N ALA A 41 -6.51 4.06 4.46
CA ALA A 41 -5.99 5.05 5.39
C ALA A 41 -4.83 4.48 6.21
N LYS A 42 -4.96 3.25 6.75
CA LYS A 42 -3.90 2.57 7.49
C LYS A 42 -2.63 2.39 6.65
N THR A 43 -2.76 2.02 5.37
CA THR A 43 -1.61 1.87 4.46
C THR A 43 -0.83 3.18 4.32
N PHE A 44 -1.52 4.32 4.19
CA PHE A 44 -0.88 5.63 4.09
C PHE A 44 -0.37 6.16 5.43
N GLN A 45 -1.00 5.82 6.55
CA GLN A 45 -0.46 6.08 7.90
C GLN A 45 0.87 5.34 8.12
N GLU A 46 0.98 4.09 7.69
CA GLU A 46 2.22 3.32 7.72
C GLU A 46 3.29 3.92 6.81
N LEU A 47 2.91 4.41 5.61
CA LEU A 47 3.81 5.14 4.73
C LEU A 47 4.31 6.43 5.39
N ARG A 48 3.41 7.21 6.01
CA ARG A 48 3.74 8.43 6.75
C ARG A 48 4.77 8.16 7.85
N THR A 49 4.53 7.13 8.65
CA THR A 49 5.43 6.72 9.73
C THR A 49 6.81 6.33 9.19
N LEU A 50 6.86 5.60 8.09
CA LEU A 50 8.12 5.22 7.44
C LEU A 50 8.89 6.45 6.95
N LEU A 51 8.22 7.36 6.24
CA LEU A 51 8.84 8.57 5.71
C LEU A 51 9.33 9.49 6.83
N SER A 52 8.58 9.64 7.93
CA SER A 52 9.00 10.41 9.10
C SER A 52 10.24 9.85 9.78
N ARG A 53 10.43 8.52 9.75
CA ARG A 53 11.65 7.88 10.26
C ARG A 53 12.86 8.13 9.37
N PHE A 54 12.65 8.18 8.07
CA PHE A 54 13.72 8.41 7.09
C PHE A 54 14.13 9.88 7.02
N CYS A 55 13.15 10.80 6.89
CA CYS A 55 13.39 12.22 6.63
C CYS A 55 13.46 13.10 7.89
N LYS A 56 13.14 12.58 9.09
CA LYS A 56 12.94 13.33 10.35
C LYS A 56 11.80 14.37 10.29
N SER A 57 11.65 15.14 9.21
CA SER A 57 10.54 16.03 8.91
C SER A 57 9.97 15.71 7.53
N LEU A 58 8.66 15.93 7.36
CA LEU A 58 7.96 15.81 6.07
C LEU A 58 7.69 17.19 5.42
N ASP A 59 8.38 18.25 5.90
CA ASP A 59 8.27 19.62 5.39
C ASP A 59 9.14 19.84 4.13
N PHE A 60 8.94 18.96 3.15
CA PHE A 60 9.56 19.03 1.84
C PHE A 60 8.50 18.82 0.75
N TYR A 61 8.84 19.17 -0.49
CA TYR A 61 7.90 19.15 -1.61
C TYR A 61 8.09 17.91 -2.48
N PHE A 62 7.07 17.56 -3.27
CA PHE A 62 7.15 16.46 -4.22
C PHE A 62 8.28 16.60 -5.25
N VAL A 63 8.73 17.82 -5.54
CA VAL A 63 9.85 18.07 -6.45
C VAL A 63 11.18 17.56 -5.88
N ASP A 64 11.30 17.48 -4.56
CA ASP A 64 12.50 17.02 -3.87
C ASP A 64 12.63 15.49 -3.89
N MET A 65 11.55 14.80 -4.27
CA MET A 65 11.48 13.34 -4.38
C MET A 65 11.91 12.90 -5.78
N ASP A 66 13.17 13.01 -6.11
CA ASP A 66 13.74 12.54 -7.36
C ASP A 66 14.13 11.03 -7.30
N ALA A 67 14.66 10.50 -8.41
CA ALA A 67 15.09 9.11 -8.48
C ALA A 67 16.23 8.78 -7.50
N HIS A 68 17.10 9.75 -7.24
CA HIS A 68 18.20 9.60 -6.28
C HIS A 68 17.66 9.48 -4.85
N TRP A 69 16.71 10.34 -4.48
CA TRP A 69 16.01 10.27 -3.19
C TRP A 69 15.33 8.90 -2.99
N LEU A 70 14.67 8.36 -4.02
CA LEU A 70 14.07 7.02 -3.95
C LEU A 70 15.12 5.92 -3.76
N GLN A 71 16.32 6.06 -4.35
CA GLN A 71 17.43 5.14 -4.13
C GLN A 71 17.94 5.21 -2.68
N GLN A 72 18.09 6.42 -2.13
CA GLN A 72 18.48 6.61 -0.73
C GLN A 72 17.47 5.98 0.23
N LEU A 73 16.17 6.19 0.00
CA LEU A 73 15.11 5.55 0.78
C LEU A 73 15.21 4.02 0.69
N THR A 74 15.49 3.47 -0.51
CA THR A 74 15.68 2.02 -0.70
C THR A 74 16.83 1.48 0.14
N GLN A 75 18.00 2.15 0.09
CA GLN A 75 19.19 1.74 0.86
C GLN A 75 18.91 1.80 2.35
N TRP A 76 18.26 2.87 2.82
CA TRP A 76 17.89 3.01 4.22
C TRP A 76 16.91 1.90 4.66
N MET A 77 15.90 1.58 3.86
CA MET A 77 14.98 0.49 4.18
C MET A 77 15.69 -0.86 4.25
N ARG A 78 16.62 -1.14 3.33
CA ARG A 78 17.42 -2.37 3.36
C ARG A 78 18.31 -2.44 4.60
N SER A 79 18.95 -1.36 4.98
CA SER A 79 19.77 -1.30 6.20
C SER A 79 18.94 -1.47 7.47
N ALA A 80 17.66 -1.08 7.43
CA ALA A 80 16.69 -1.29 8.51
C ALA A 80 16.04 -2.70 8.49
N GLY A 81 16.47 -3.61 7.59
CA GLY A 81 16.03 -5.00 7.54
C GLY A 81 14.71 -5.27 6.82
N TYR A 82 14.23 -4.32 6.01
CA TYR A 82 13.03 -4.55 5.19
C TYR A 82 13.32 -5.50 4.03
N SER A 83 12.45 -6.50 3.81
CA SER A 83 12.49 -7.34 2.61
C SER A 83 12.13 -6.55 1.36
N ASP A 84 12.63 -6.98 0.20
CA ASP A 84 12.34 -6.31 -1.08
C ASP A 84 10.83 -6.29 -1.36
N ASN A 85 10.08 -7.32 -0.98
CA ASN A 85 8.62 -7.30 -1.12
C ASN A 85 7.97 -6.20 -0.25
N SER A 86 8.43 -6.00 1.00
CA SER A 86 7.96 -4.92 1.87
C SER A 86 8.32 -3.55 1.30
N ILE A 87 9.53 -3.39 0.77
CA ILE A 87 9.97 -2.19 0.06
C ILE A 87 9.05 -1.90 -1.13
N GLY A 88 8.76 -2.92 -1.95
CA GLY A 88 7.87 -2.80 -3.10
C GLY A 88 6.46 -2.35 -2.72
N ILE A 89 5.90 -2.82 -1.59
CA ILE A 89 4.60 -2.37 -1.07
C ILE A 89 4.66 -0.87 -0.76
N ARG A 90 5.68 -0.40 -0.05
CA ARG A 90 5.83 1.02 0.30
C ARG A 90 5.99 1.92 -0.92
N PHE A 91 6.80 1.50 -1.89
CA PHE A 91 6.94 2.25 -3.15
C PHE A 91 5.68 2.26 -4.01
N ARG A 92 4.88 1.19 -4.00
CA ARG A 92 3.55 1.22 -4.66
C ARG A 92 2.63 2.26 -4.03
N SER A 93 2.60 2.33 -2.70
CA SER A 93 1.82 3.34 -1.97
C SER A 93 2.33 4.76 -2.23
N LEU A 94 3.65 4.97 -2.21
CA LEU A 94 4.27 6.26 -2.51
C LEU A 94 3.99 6.71 -3.94
N ARG A 95 4.07 5.80 -4.91
CA ARG A 95 3.73 6.06 -6.31
C ARG A 95 2.26 6.44 -6.47
N ALA A 96 1.36 5.75 -5.77
CA ALA A 96 -0.06 6.08 -5.79
C ALA A 96 -0.33 7.47 -5.22
N LEU A 97 0.33 7.83 -4.11
CA LEU A 97 0.26 9.17 -3.52
C LEU A 97 0.74 10.25 -4.50
N TYR A 98 1.91 10.01 -5.14
CA TYR A 98 2.49 10.96 -6.09
C TYR A 98 1.57 11.17 -7.31
N ASN A 99 1.00 10.08 -7.86
CA ASN A 99 0.04 10.18 -8.96
C ASN A 99 -1.18 11.01 -8.58
N ARG A 100 -1.73 10.79 -7.39
CA ARG A 100 -2.84 11.58 -6.88
C ARG A 100 -2.47 13.06 -6.69
N ALA A 101 -1.26 13.33 -6.21
CA ALA A 101 -0.76 14.70 -6.08
C ALA A 101 -0.62 15.41 -7.45
N ILE A 102 -0.29 14.67 -8.52
CA ILE A 102 -0.27 15.20 -9.90
C ILE A 102 -1.70 15.52 -10.36
N GLU A 103 -2.66 14.60 -10.14
CA GLU A 103 -4.07 14.81 -10.50
C GLU A 103 -4.67 16.05 -9.80
N GLU A 104 -4.25 16.32 -8.57
CA GLU A 104 -4.69 17.44 -7.75
C GLU A 104 -3.81 18.70 -7.92
N ASN A 105 -2.90 18.75 -8.89
CA ASN A 105 -1.98 19.84 -9.16
C ASN A 105 -1.07 20.26 -7.98
N VAL A 106 -0.80 19.35 -7.04
CA VAL A 106 0.17 19.54 -5.95
C VAL A 106 1.59 19.15 -6.41
N ALA A 107 1.69 18.17 -7.30
CA ALA A 107 2.94 17.74 -7.93
C ALA A 107 2.89 17.96 -9.45
N ARG A 108 4.07 18.09 -10.07
CA ARG A 108 4.18 18.21 -11.54
C ARG A 108 4.61 16.90 -12.16
N ARG A 109 3.97 16.53 -13.27
CA ARG A 109 4.35 15.34 -14.04
C ARG A 109 5.79 15.40 -14.57
N SER A 110 6.32 16.60 -14.87
CA SER A 110 7.70 16.78 -15.31
C SER A 110 8.76 16.31 -14.30
N ASN A 111 8.39 16.23 -13.03
CA ASN A 111 9.28 15.85 -11.93
C ASN A 111 8.99 14.43 -11.40
N TYR A 112 8.26 13.62 -12.19
CA TYR A 112 7.83 12.30 -11.75
C TYR A 112 8.97 11.28 -11.72
N PRO A 113 9.41 10.82 -10.54
CA PRO A 113 10.61 10.01 -10.42
C PRO A 113 10.41 8.55 -10.86
N PHE A 114 9.18 8.07 -10.86
CA PHE A 114 8.88 6.67 -11.18
C PHE A 114 8.92 6.34 -12.69
N ASP A 115 9.18 7.32 -13.54
CA ASP A 115 9.48 7.05 -14.96
C ASP A 115 10.83 6.34 -15.10
N THR A 116 11.81 6.72 -14.28
CA THR A 116 13.15 6.12 -14.24
C THR A 116 13.29 5.07 -13.15
N PHE A 117 12.72 5.31 -11.96
CA PHE A 117 12.77 4.37 -10.84
C PHE A 117 11.67 3.30 -10.96
N LYS A 118 12.06 2.06 -11.27
CA LYS A 118 11.12 0.96 -11.49
C LYS A 118 10.79 0.22 -10.19
N VAL A 119 9.53 0.30 -9.75
CA VAL A 119 9.05 -0.40 -8.54
C VAL A 119 9.01 -1.92 -8.73
N SER A 120 8.94 -2.40 -9.97
CA SER A 120 8.93 -3.83 -10.30
C SER A 120 10.21 -4.57 -9.90
N GLN A 121 11.33 -3.87 -9.71
CA GLN A 121 12.59 -4.45 -9.24
C GLN A 121 12.50 -5.09 -7.85
N PHE A 122 11.50 -4.74 -7.04
CA PHE A 122 11.27 -5.30 -5.71
C PHE A 122 10.27 -6.47 -5.70
N ARG A 123 9.98 -7.05 -6.86
CA ARG A 123 9.08 -8.20 -6.93
C ARG A 123 9.88 -9.47 -6.64
N GLU A 124 9.67 -10.04 -5.45
CA GLU A 124 10.14 -11.37 -5.10
C GLU A 124 9.04 -12.40 -5.39
N GLU A 125 9.43 -13.52 -5.98
CA GLU A 125 8.56 -14.69 -6.06
C GLU A 125 8.50 -15.35 -4.68
N THR A 126 7.35 -15.23 -4.04
CA THR A 126 7.09 -15.95 -2.78
C THR A 126 6.59 -17.35 -3.08
N ALA A 127 7.08 -18.35 -2.33
CA ALA A 127 6.58 -19.69 -2.44
C ALA A 127 5.05 -19.73 -2.27
N LYS A 128 4.37 -20.35 -3.24
CA LYS A 128 2.91 -20.54 -3.16
C LYS A 128 2.60 -21.51 -2.03
N ARG A 129 1.92 -21.05 -1.00
CA ARG A 129 1.46 -21.87 0.13
C ARG A 129 0.03 -22.40 -0.13
N ALA A 130 -0.17 -22.96 -1.33
CA ALA A 130 -1.43 -23.59 -1.66
C ALA A 130 -1.49 -24.99 -1.04
N LEU A 131 -2.62 -25.33 -0.42
CA LEU A 131 -2.87 -26.68 0.07
C LEU A 131 -3.24 -27.59 -1.11
N THR A 132 -2.81 -28.86 -1.04
CA THR A 132 -3.24 -29.89 -1.99
C THR A 132 -4.67 -30.35 -1.67
N LYS A 133 -5.30 -31.05 -2.61
CA LYS A 133 -6.66 -31.60 -2.38
C LYS A 133 -6.67 -32.59 -1.22
N GLU A 134 -5.60 -33.37 -1.06
CA GLU A 134 -5.42 -34.32 0.03
C GLU A 134 -5.36 -33.60 1.38
N GLN A 135 -4.55 -32.53 1.46
CA GLN A 135 -4.46 -31.71 2.67
C GLN A 135 -5.80 -31.02 3.01
N ILE A 136 -6.59 -30.64 2.00
CA ILE A 136 -7.93 -30.09 2.24
C ILE A 136 -8.85 -31.20 2.82
N ARG A 137 -8.81 -32.43 2.34
CA ARG A 137 -9.58 -33.56 2.89
C ARG A 137 -9.19 -33.84 4.34
N GLU A 138 -7.87 -33.93 4.62
CA GLU A 138 -7.36 -34.07 5.99
C GLU A 138 -7.86 -32.93 6.90
N LEU A 139 -7.88 -31.68 6.40
CA LEU A 139 -8.39 -30.55 7.16
C LEU A 139 -9.90 -30.67 7.46
N VAL A 140 -10.70 -31.20 6.51
CA VAL A 140 -12.14 -31.45 6.73
C VAL A 140 -12.37 -32.45 7.86
N GLU A 141 -11.61 -33.55 7.86
CA GLU A 141 -11.74 -34.64 8.84
C GLU A 141 -11.10 -34.30 10.20
N LEU A 142 -10.24 -33.28 10.23
CA LEU A 142 -9.49 -32.91 11.42
C LEU A 142 -10.41 -32.41 12.55
N ASP A 143 -10.42 -33.13 13.68
CA ASP A 143 -11.03 -32.63 14.92
C ASP A 143 -10.09 -31.63 15.61
N VAL A 144 -10.24 -30.36 15.27
CA VAL A 144 -9.40 -29.27 15.81
C VAL A 144 -9.52 -29.11 17.34
N ARG A 145 -10.58 -29.68 17.96
CA ARG A 145 -10.78 -29.63 19.41
C ARG A 145 -9.76 -30.52 20.14
N ARG A 146 -9.28 -31.56 19.46
CA ARG A 146 -8.27 -32.49 19.98
C ARG A 146 -6.83 -32.02 19.83
N LEU A 147 -6.60 -30.98 19.03
CA LEU A 147 -5.24 -30.47 18.78
C LEU A 147 -4.65 -29.69 19.96
N THR A 148 -5.47 -29.23 20.88
CA THR A 148 -5.01 -28.39 21.98
C THR A 148 -5.58 -28.88 23.31
N LYS A 149 -4.70 -28.85 24.37
CA LYS A 149 -5.08 -29.21 25.73
C LYS A 149 -6.14 -28.27 26.32
N TYR A 150 -6.22 -27.05 25.81
CA TYR A 150 -7.19 -26.05 26.24
C TYR A 150 -8.12 -25.64 25.09
N PRO A 151 -9.42 -25.45 25.32
CA PRO A 151 -10.35 -25.02 24.30
C PRO A 151 -9.91 -23.68 23.68
N LYS A 152 -9.74 -23.70 22.37
CA LYS A 152 -9.51 -22.47 21.59
C LYS A 152 -10.70 -22.24 20.66
N PRO A 153 -11.74 -21.51 21.08
CA PRO A 153 -12.99 -21.36 20.31
C PRO A 153 -12.71 -20.79 18.91
N PHE A 154 -11.73 -19.91 18.78
CA PHE A 154 -11.34 -19.36 17.48
C PHE A 154 -10.73 -20.38 16.52
N LEU A 155 -10.23 -21.52 16.99
CA LEU A 155 -9.62 -22.53 16.11
C LEU A 155 -10.69 -23.25 15.27
N VAL A 156 -11.83 -23.59 15.89
CA VAL A 156 -12.99 -24.18 15.20
C VAL A 156 -13.53 -23.18 14.18
N MET A 157 -13.80 -21.95 14.62
CA MET A 157 -14.29 -20.89 13.75
C MET A 157 -13.33 -20.60 12.59
N SER A 158 -12.01 -20.63 12.82
CA SER A 158 -11.03 -20.42 11.76
C SER A 158 -11.06 -21.53 10.71
N LYS A 159 -11.25 -22.80 11.13
CA LYS A 159 -11.45 -23.91 10.21
C LYS A 159 -12.72 -23.73 9.39
N ASP A 160 -13.83 -23.39 10.04
CA ASP A 160 -15.12 -23.22 9.37
C ASP A 160 -15.08 -22.06 8.36
N LEU A 161 -14.49 -20.92 8.73
CA LEU A 161 -14.31 -19.77 7.84
C LEU A 161 -13.39 -20.11 6.66
N PHE A 162 -12.31 -20.85 6.90
CA PHE A 162 -11.42 -21.30 5.83
C PHE A 162 -12.16 -22.21 4.85
N MET A 163 -12.90 -23.21 5.37
CA MET A 163 -13.68 -24.13 4.55
C MET A 163 -14.77 -23.42 3.77
N PHE A 164 -15.48 -22.48 4.42
CA PHE A 164 -16.48 -21.65 3.75
C PHE A 164 -15.86 -20.85 2.61
N SER A 165 -14.75 -20.17 2.86
CA SER A 165 -14.02 -19.41 1.83
C SER A 165 -13.58 -20.32 0.67
N TYR A 166 -13.01 -21.50 0.98
CA TYR A 166 -12.56 -22.47 -0.02
C TYR A 166 -13.69 -22.96 -0.91
N LEU A 167 -14.82 -23.38 -0.31
CA LEU A 167 -16.00 -23.89 -1.03
C LEU A 167 -16.73 -22.78 -1.81
N SER A 168 -16.62 -21.54 -1.36
CA SER A 168 -17.18 -20.36 -2.04
C SER A 168 -16.21 -19.72 -3.06
N CYS A 169 -15.31 -20.52 -3.65
CA CYS A 169 -14.34 -20.06 -4.67
C CYS A 169 -13.40 -18.95 -4.22
N GLY A 170 -13.07 -18.90 -2.92
CA GLY A 170 -12.05 -17.97 -2.39
C GLY A 170 -12.60 -16.62 -1.96
N ILE A 171 -13.85 -16.54 -1.56
CA ILE A 171 -14.41 -15.32 -0.94
C ILE A 171 -13.54 -14.88 0.24
N ASN A 172 -13.19 -13.60 0.31
CA ASN A 172 -12.34 -13.10 1.37
C ASN A 172 -13.11 -12.90 2.69
N LEU A 173 -12.40 -12.87 3.82
CA LEU A 173 -13.02 -12.75 5.14
C LEU A 173 -13.85 -11.47 5.29
N THR A 174 -13.43 -10.36 4.70
CA THR A 174 -14.18 -9.10 4.76
C THR A 174 -15.54 -9.24 4.10
N ASP A 175 -15.60 -9.90 2.94
CA ASP A 175 -16.85 -10.12 2.21
C ASP A 175 -17.76 -11.11 2.99
N ILE A 176 -17.17 -12.17 3.58
CA ILE A 176 -17.91 -13.10 4.45
C ILE A 176 -18.60 -12.36 5.60
N LEU A 177 -17.89 -11.42 6.25
CA LEU A 177 -18.43 -10.63 7.37
C LEU A 177 -19.52 -9.63 6.95
N HIS A 178 -19.64 -9.35 5.66
CA HIS A 178 -20.67 -8.44 5.12
C HIS A 178 -21.84 -9.16 4.42
N ILE A 179 -21.84 -10.50 4.40
CA ILE A 179 -22.98 -11.28 3.89
C ILE A 179 -24.22 -10.94 4.72
N ARG A 180 -25.30 -10.56 4.03
CA ARG A 180 -26.61 -10.31 4.64
C ARG A 180 -27.60 -11.33 4.05
N TYR A 181 -28.53 -11.76 4.86
CA TYR A 181 -29.65 -12.60 4.44
C TYR A 181 -30.70 -11.76 3.72
#